data_64dcb615c10034ecebad020616bbed24
#
_entry.id   64dcb615c10034ecebad020616bbed24
#
_cell.length_a   1.000
_cell.length_b   1.000
_cell.length_c   1.000
_cell.angle_alpha   90.00
_cell.angle_beta   90.00
_cell.angle_gamma   90.00
#
_symmetry.space_group_name_H-M   'P 1'
#
loop_
_entity.id
_entity.type
_entity.pdbx_description
1 polymer ?
#
loop_
_entity_poly.entity_id
_entity_poly.type
_entity_poly.pdbx_seq_one_letter_code
_entity_poly.pdbx_strand_id
1 'polypeptide(L)'
;MTHPSIRGVVFDAYGTLFDVYSIGALAEQFYPGQGAALSVFWRDKQIEYTRLISLSDPDPKGSRHYQSFWDLTRASLRYALARLGLVHTIANEDALMAQYAQLRAFPENLGVLQALRQRGVATAILSNGSPEMLQSAVHSAGMSELLDAVLSVDSVRQFKTTPTSYQIVTEHFGFAPADVLFVSSNAWDALGATWFGFTTLWVNRQGLPPEAIGPAPHHTGRDLTAVLQVLG
;
A
#
# COMPACT_ATOMS: atom_id res chain seq x y z
N MET A 1 -1.88 3.43 32.30
CA MET A 1 -1.14 3.88 31.10
C MET A 1 -2.16 4.57 30.22
N THR A 2 -2.04 5.87 30.01
CA THR A 2 -2.92 6.60 29.10
C THR A 2 -2.63 6.06 27.68
N HIS A 3 -3.65 5.47 27.04
CA HIS A 3 -3.56 5.14 25.62
C HIS A 3 -3.21 6.41 24.86
N PRO A 4 -2.21 6.39 23.94
CA PRO A 4 -1.94 7.55 23.10
C PRO A 4 -3.23 7.93 22.39
N SER A 5 -3.57 9.21 22.45
CA SER A 5 -4.76 9.72 21.76
C SER A 5 -4.41 9.76 20.27
N ILE A 6 -4.94 8.81 19.47
CA ILE A 6 -4.76 8.79 18.03
C ILE A 6 -5.33 10.08 17.43
N ARG A 7 -4.48 10.84 16.76
CA ARG A 7 -4.80 12.14 16.11
C ARG A 7 -5.04 12.00 14.62
N GLY A 8 -4.43 10.97 14.01
CA GLY A 8 -4.57 10.70 12.58
C GLY A 8 -4.54 9.22 12.26
N VAL A 9 -5.23 8.86 11.18
CA VAL A 9 -5.23 7.50 10.60
C VAL A 9 -4.59 7.57 9.24
N VAL A 10 -3.53 6.80 9.03
CA VAL A 10 -2.80 6.75 7.77
C VAL A 10 -2.87 5.36 7.17
N PHE A 11 -3.34 5.28 5.95
CA PHE A 11 -3.56 4.03 5.24
C PHE A 11 -2.45 3.76 4.22
N ASP A 12 -1.98 2.53 4.17
CA ASP A 12 -1.38 2.03 2.94
C ASP A 12 -2.44 1.96 1.84
N ALA A 13 -2.04 2.01 0.56
CA ALA A 13 -2.96 2.02 -0.56
C ALA A 13 -3.18 0.61 -1.15
N TYR A 14 -2.12 0.03 -1.74
CA TYR A 14 -2.19 -1.18 -2.55
C TYR A 14 -2.25 -2.46 -1.72
N GLY A 15 -3.40 -3.13 -1.74
CA GLY A 15 -3.75 -4.28 -0.90
C GLY A 15 -4.57 -3.88 0.33
N THR A 16 -4.56 -2.60 0.73
CA THR A 16 -5.25 -2.07 1.91
C THR A 16 -6.54 -1.37 1.53
N LEU A 17 -6.47 -0.32 0.73
CA LEU A 17 -7.63 0.38 0.15
C LEU A 17 -8.02 -0.18 -1.23
N PHE A 18 -7.04 -0.61 -2.03
CA PHE A 18 -7.25 -1.10 -3.39
C PHE A 18 -6.86 -2.57 -3.50
N ASP A 19 -7.75 -3.39 -4.06
CA ASP A 19 -7.55 -4.83 -4.24
C ASP A 19 -6.60 -5.11 -5.42
N VAL A 20 -5.32 -5.35 -5.09
CA VAL A 20 -4.28 -5.66 -6.08
C VAL A 20 -4.49 -6.98 -6.79
N TYR A 21 -5.28 -7.91 -6.21
CA TYR A 21 -5.56 -9.20 -6.82
C TYR A 21 -6.78 -9.16 -7.76
N SER A 22 -7.53 -8.05 -7.78
CA SER A 22 -8.63 -7.86 -8.73
C SER A 22 -8.18 -7.89 -10.20
N ILE A 23 -6.88 -7.66 -10.44
CA ILE A 23 -6.25 -7.79 -11.76
C ILE A 23 -6.27 -9.23 -12.29
N GLY A 24 -6.34 -10.22 -11.40
CA GLY A 24 -6.35 -11.64 -11.77
C GLY A 24 -7.46 -12.04 -12.73
N ALA A 25 -8.61 -11.38 -12.66
CA ALA A 25 -9.73 -11.63 -13.56
C ALA A 25 -9.41 -11.24 -15.02
N LEU A 26 -8.72 -10.11 -15.23
CA LEU A 26 -8.26 -9.70 -16.56
C LEU A 26 -7.08 -10.57 -17.02
N ALA A 27 -6.16 -10.88 -16.11
CA ALA A 27 -5.03 -11.77 -16.42
C ALA A 27 -5.51 -13.16 -16.85
N GLU A 28 -6.59 -13.69 -16.25
CA GLU A 28 -7.19 -14.97 -16.64
C GLU A 28 -7.76 -14.95 -18.06
N GLN A 29 -8.30 -13.82 -18.52
CA GLN A 29 -8.78 -13.66 -19.89
C GLN A 29 -7.65 -13.74 -20.92
N PHE A 30 -6.49 -13.15 -20.61
CA PHE A 30 -5.34 -13.16 -21.50
C PHE A 30 -4.52 -14.45 -21.42
N TYR A 31 -4.51 -15.09 -20.25
CA TYR A 31 -3.70 -16.25 -19.92
C TYR A 31 -4.53 -17.29 -19.15
N PRO A 32 -5.42 -18.03 -19.83
CA PRO A 32 -6.33 -18.97 -19.20
C PRO A 32 -5.60 -20.00 -18.30
N GLY A 33 -6.08 -20.17 -17.07
CA GLY A 33 -5.49 -21.03 -16.06
C GLY A 33 -4.25 -20.45 -15.35
N GLN A 34 -3.82 -19.21 -15.69
CA GLN A 34 -2.63 -18.59 -15.13
C GLN A 34 -2.89 -17.26 -14.43
N GLY A 35 -4.10 -16.72 -14.46
CA GLY A 35 -4.41 -15.39 -13.94
C GLY A 35 -4.06 -15.22 -12.47
N ALA A 36 -4.39 -16.20 -11.62
CA ALA A 36 -4.07 -16.18 -10.21
C ALA A 36 -2.55 -16.24 -9.95
N ALA A 37 -1.85 -17.16 -10.62
CA ALA A 37 -0.40 -17.32 -10.48
C ALA A 37 0.34 -16.04 -10.95
N LEU A 38 -0.08 -15.47 -12.09
CA LEU A 38 0.47 -14.24 -12.61
C LEU A 38 0.29 -13.08 -11.61
N SER A 39 -0.88 -12.91 -11.03
CA SER A 39 -1.16 -11.85 -10.05
C SER A 39 -0.25 -11.95 -8.82
N VAL A 40 -0.05 -13.16 -8.28
CA VAL A 40 0.81 -13.39 -7.12
C VAL A 40 2.27 -13.10 -7.48
N PHE A 41 2.82 -13.72 -8.54
CA PHE A 41 4.22 -13.50 -8.93
C PHE A 41 4.51 -12.06 -9.33
N TRP A 42 3.55 -11.39 -9.96
CA TRP A 42 3.66 -9.98 -10.29
C TRP A 42 3.78 -9.13 -9.03
N ARG A 43 2.88 -9.34 -8.06
CA ARG A 43 2.91 -8.60 -6.78
C ARG A 43 4.17 -8.88 -5.99
N ASP A 44 4.59 -10.13 -5.85
CA ASP A 44 5.80 -10.50 -5.11
C ASP A 44 7.04 -9.84 -5.70
N LYS A 45 7.19 -9.88 -7.03
CA LYS A 45 8.32 -9.28 -7.73
C LYS A 45 8.31 -7.76 -7.65
N GLN A 46 7.12 -7.14 -7.69
CA GLN A 46 6.96 -5.70 -7.51
C GLN A 46 7.51 -5.25 -6.14
N ILE A 47 7.13 -5.94 -5.07
CA ILE A 47 7.61 -5.65 -3.71
C ILE A 47 9.10 -5.97 -3.56
N GLU A 48 9.58 -7.06 -4.15
CA GLU A 48 11.01 -7.36 -4.17
C GLU A 48 11.83 -6.24 -4.83
N TYR A 49 11.38 -5.71 -5.96
CA TYR A 49 12.07 -4.63 -6.67
C TYR A 49 12.12 -3.33 -5.85
N THR A 50 11.05 -2.98 -5.13
CA THR A 50 11.08 -1.81 -4.24
C THR A 50 12.15 -1.96 -3.15
N ARG A 51 12.26 -3.16 -2.56
CA ARG A 51 13.26 -3.47 -1.54
C ARG A 51 14.69 -3.42 -2.10
N LEU A 52 14.93 -4.02 -3.28
CA LEU A 52 16.24 -4.00 -3.92
C LEU A 52 16.73 -2.58 -4.18
N ILE A 53 15.85 -1.70 -4.67
CA ILE A 53 16.19 -0.29 -4.93
C ILE A 53 16.56 0.43 -3.64
N SER A 54 15.76 0.30 -2.58
CA SER A 54 16.04 0.98 -1.31
C SER A 54 17.27 0.43 -0.60
N LEU A 55 17.50 -0.88 -0.68
CA LEU A 55 18.67 -1.53 -0.06
C LEU A 55 19.96 -1.30 -0.84
N SER A 56 19.89 -1.15 -2.17
CA SER A 56 21.08 -0.94 -3.00
C SER A 56 21.75 0.43 -2.78
N ASP A 57 20.97 1.40 -2.31
CA ASP A 57 21.45 2.74 -2.00
C ASP A 57 20.54 3.40 -0.95
N PRO A 58 20.82 3.15 0.36
CA PRO A 58 19.96 3.60 1.45
C PRO A 58 20.19 5.07 1.85
N ASP A 59 20.70 5.92 0.94
CA ASP A 59 20.93 7.33 1.22
C ASP A 59 19.59 8.01 1.60
N PRO A 60 19.49 8.71 2.74
CA PRO A 60 18.29 9.46 3.13
C PRO A 60 17.83 10.51 2.11
N LYS A 61 18.72 10.95 1.23
CA LYS A 61 18.39 11.88 0.11
C LYS A 61 17.74 11.19 -1.08
N GLY A 62 17.54 9.89 -1.01
CA GLY A 62 16.95 9.07 -2.03
C GLY A 62 17.95 8.20 -2.79
N SER A 63 17.53 6.99 -3.16
CA SER A 63 18.34 6.07 -3.93
C SER A 63 18.64 6.62 -5.32
N ARG A 64 19.92 6.56 -5.74
CA ARG A 64 20.32 6.88 -7.14
C ARG A 64 19.78 5.87 -8.15
N HIS A 65 19.33 4.70 -7.68
CA HIS A 65 18.72 3.65 -8.52
C HIS A 65 17.19 3.77 -8.55
N TYR A 66 16.63 4.85 -7.96
CA TYR A 66 15.20 5.01 -7.88
C TYR A 66 14.55 5.00 -9.27
N GLN A 67 13.50 4.21 -9.37
CA GLN A 67 12.54 4.18 -10.47
C GLN A 67 11.15 4.33 -9.88
N SER A 68 10.23 4.91 -10.61
CA SER A 68 8.86 5.07 -10.10
C SER A 68 8.21 3.72 -9.81
N PHE A 69 7.26 3.69 -8.89
CA PHE A 69 6.52 2.46 -8.62
C PHE A 69 5.76 1.97 -9.86
N TRP A 70 5.39 2.88 -10.77
CA TRP A 70 4.78 2.53 -12.05
C TRP A 70 5.75 1.75 -12.95
N ASP A 71 7.00 2.20 -13.05
CA ASP A 71 8.02 1.50 -13.83
C ASP A 71 8.35 0.13 -13.23
N LEU A 72 8.43 0.05 -11.90
CA LEU A 72 8.63 -1.23 -11.21
C LEU A 72 7.44 -2.17 -11.37
N THR A 73 6.22 -1.64 -11.39
CA THR A 73 5.01 -2.42 -11.66
C THR A 73 5.07 -3.04 -13.05
N ARG A 74 5.46 -2.26 -14.07
CA ARG A 74 5.64 -2.73 -15.44
C ARG A 74 6.78 -3.75 -15.56
N ALA A 75 7.93 -3.46 -14.96
CA ALA A 75 9.09 -4.35 -14.98
C ALA A 75 8.80 -5.71 -14.30
N SER A 76 8.10 -5.68 -13.17
CA SER A 76 7.70 -6.89 -12.45
C SER A 76 6.65 -7.71 -13.20
N LEU A 77 5.74 -7.09 -13.97
CA LEU A 77 4.83 -7.79 -14.86
C LEU A 77 5.60 -8.57 -15.94
N ARG A 78 6.54 -7.91 -16.61
CA ARG A 78 7.39 -8.56 -17.64
C ARG A 78 8.16 -9.74 -17.06
N TYR A 79 8.72 -9.58 -15.87
CA TYR A 79 9.39 -10.66 -15.17
C TYR A 79 8.45 -11.83 -14.86
N ALA A 80 7.26 -11.54 -14.34
CA ALA A 80 6.28 -12.59 -14.00
C ALA A 80 5.79 -13.35 -15.23
N LEU A 81 5.52 -12.67 -16.34
CA LEU A 81 5.18 -13.29 -17.62
C LEU A 81 6.30 -14.22 -18.11
N ALA A 82 7.54 -13.75 -18.10
CA ALA A 82 8.70 -14.55 -18.53
C ALA A 82 8.91 -15.77 -17.62
N ARG A 83 8.76 -15.60 -16.29
CA ARG A 83 8.88 -16.69 -15.30
C ARG A 83 7.85 -17.80 -15.52
N LEU A 84 6.64 -17.44 -15.92
CA LEU A 84 5.55 -18.38 -16.19
C LEU A 84 5.57 -18.92 -17.63
N GLY A 85 6.52 -18.50 -18.47
CA GLY A 85 6.59 -18.88 -19.89
C GLY A 85 5.40 -18.36 -20.72
N LEU A 86 4.76 -17.26 -20.29
CA LEU A 86 3.61 -16.67 -20.95
C LEU A 86 4.04 -15.72 -22.06
N VAL A 87 3.24 -15.68 -23.12
CA VAL A 87 3.53 -14.81 -24.27
C VAL A 87 3.30 -13.35 -23.86
N HIS A 88 4.39 -12.56 -23.91
CA HIS A 88 4.31 -11.12 -23.70
C HIS A 88 3.92 -10.42 -25.02
N THR A 89 2.88 -9.60 -24.95
CA THR A 89 2.52 -8.64 -26.00
C THR A 89 2.36 -7.25 -25.38
N ILE A 90 2.69 -6.21 -26.18
CA ILE A 90 2.52 -4.81 -25.73
C ILE A 90 1.05 -4.55 -25.39
N ALA A 91 0.11 -5.05 -26.19
CA ALA A 91 -1.32 -4.87 -25.98
C ALA A 91 -1.79 -5.45 -24.63
N ASN A 92 -1.37 -6.67 -24.27
CA ASN A 92 -1.73 -7.28 -22.99
C ASN A 92 -1.07 -6.56 -21.82
N GLU A 93 0.20 -6.17 -21.97
CA GLU A 93 0.92 -5.38 -20.96
C GLU A 93 0.19 -4.07 -20.68
N ASP A 94 -0.13 -3.30 -21.73
CA ASP A 94 -0.78 -2.00 -21.56
C ASP A 94 -2.19 -2.14 -20.98
N ALA A 95 -2.94 -3.18 -21.34
CA ALA A 95 -4.25 -3.44 -20.77
C ALA A 95 -4.17 -3.80 -19.27
N LEU A 96 -3.21 -4.64 -18.88
CA LEU A 96 -2.98 -4.99 -17.48
C LEU A 96 -2.50 -3.78 -16.66
N MET A 97 -1.62 -2.96 -17.21
CA MET A 97 -1.16 -1.72 -16.57
C MET A 97 -2.29 -0.70 -16.43
N ALA A 98 -3.14 -0.53 -17.45
CA ALA A 98 -4.30 0.36 -17.39
C ALA A 98 -5.29 -0.09 -16.30
N GLN A 99 -5.54 -1.40 -16.19
CA GLN A 99 -6.38 -1.95 -15.12
C GLN A 99 -5.73 -1.75 -13.74
N TYR A 100 -4.40 -1.85 -13.63
CA TYR A 100 -3.69 -1.60 -12.39
C TYR A 100 -3.79 -0.14 -11.92
N ALA A 101 -3.92 0.80 -12.84
CA ALA A 101 -4.16 2.22 -12.51
C ALA A 101 -5.58 2.48 -11.94
N GLN A 102 -6.51 1.54 -12.10
CA GLN A 102 -7.92 1.65 -11.70
C GLN A 102 -8.39 0.42 -10.91
N LEU A 103 -7.58 -0.02 -9.95
CA LEU A 103 -7.92 -1.15 -9.09
C LEU A 103 -9.21 -0.91 -8.32
N ARG A 104 -9.96 -1.99 -8.11
CA ARG A 104 -11.19 -1.94 -7.33
C ARG A 104 -10.87 -1.60 -5.87
N ALA A 105 -11.58 -0.61 -5.32
CA ALA A 105 -11.56 -0.34 -3.88
C ALA A 105 -12.36 -1.41 -3.11
N PHE A 106 -11.94 -1.71 -1.88
CA PHE A 106 -12.73 -2.56 -1.01
C PHE A 106 -14.03 -1.85 -0.58
N PRO A 107 -15.15 -2.58 -0.48
CA PRO A 107 -16.47 -1.98 -0.35
C PRO A 107 -16.70 -1.17 0.95
N GLU A 108 -16.01 -1.55 2.03
CA GLU A 108 -16.13 -0.87 3.32
C GLU A 108 -15.41 0.48 3.41
N ASN A 109 -14.50 0.77 2.48
CA ASN A 109 -13.59 1.91 2.56
C ASN A 109 -14.31 3.25 2.69
N LEU A 110 -15.29 3.51 1.82
CA LEU A 110 -16.02 4.80 1.83
C LEU A 110 -16.72 5.02 3.15
N GLY A 111 -17.37 3.98 3.70
CA GLY A 111 -18.07 4.09 4.99
C GLY A 111 -17.10 4.37 6.15
N VAL A 112 -15.93 3.74 6.15
CA VAL A 112 -14.90 3.97 7.17
C VAL A 112 -14.32 5.38 7.07
N LEU A 113 -13.96 5.84 5.86
CA LEU A 113 -13.41 7.18 5.65
C LEU A 113 -14.43 8.28 6.00
N GLN A 114 -15.71 8.09 5.64
CA GLN A 114 -16.79 9.00 6.02
C GLN A 114 -16.96 9.09 7.55
N ALA A 115 -16.90 7.96 8.24
CA ALA A 115 -17.00 7.93 9.71
C ALA A 115 -15.81 8.64 10.37
N LEU A 116 -14.58 8.48 9.84
CA LEU A 116 -13.39 9.18 10.34
C LEU A 116 -13.52 10.69 10.14
N ARG A 117 -13.95 11.12 8.96
CA ARG A 117 -14.20 12.54 8.68
C ARG A 117 -15.23 13.15 9.61
N GLN A 118 -16.34 12.45 9.89
CA GLN A 118 -17.36 12.90 10.84
C GLN A 118 -16.83 13.05 12.27
N ARG A 119 -15.84 12.24 12.66
CA ARG A 119 -15.17 12.32 13.97
C ARG A 119 -14.06 13.39 14.01
N GLY A 120 -13.76 14.05 12.90
CA GLY A 120 -12.68 15.05 12.81
C GLY A 120 -11.29 14.46 12.96
N VAL A 121 -11.10 13.17 12.65
CA VAL A 121 -9.81 12.49 12.68
C VAL A 121 -9.09 12.75 11.35
N ALA A 122 -7.85 13.24 11.41
CA ALA A 122 -7.04 13.46 10.22
C ALA A 122 -6.80 12.14 9.47
N THR A 123 -6.96 12.13 8.15
CA THR A 123 -6.84 10.93 7.32
C THR A 123 -5.90 11.13 6.15
N ALA A 124 -5.01 10.16 5.91
CA ALA A 124 -4.12 10.20 4.77
C ALA A 124 -3.83 8.83 4.19
N ILE A 125 -3.32 8.81 2.97
CA ILE A 125 -2.60 7.69 2.38
C ILE A 125 -1.11 7.93 2.53
N LEU A 126 -0.33 6.89 2.85
CA LEU A 126 1.10 6.79 2.60
C LEU A 126 1.38 5.54 1.77
N SER A 127 1.91 5.71 0.56
CA SER A 127 2.08 4.61 -0.39
C SER A 127 3.41 4.64 -1.13
N ASN A 128 3.82 3.43 -1.57
CA ASN A 128 4.89 3.26 -2.55
C ASN A 128 4.50 3.74 -3.96
N GLY A 129 3.20 3.89 -4.24
CA GLY A 129 2.68 4.34 -5.53
C GLY A 129 3.14 5.75 -5.91
N SER A 130 3.33 6.01 -7.21
CA SER A 130 3.61 7.36 -7.69
C SER A 130 2.42 8.30 -7.48
N PRO A 131 2.64 9.62 -7.44
CA PRO A 131 1.54 10.58 -7.24
C PRO A 131 0.39 10.40 -8.24
N GLU A 132 0.69 10.18 -9.52
CA GLU A 132 -0.29 10.02 -10.59
C GLU A 132 -1.13 8.75 -10.41
N MET A 133 -0.48 7.63 -10.02
CA MET A 133 -1.16 6.37 -9.71
C MET A 133 -2.15 6.55 -8.57
N LEU A 134 -1.72 7.21 -7.49
CA LEU A 134 -2.54 7.43 -6.31
C LEU A 134 -3.71 8.38 -6.60
N GLN A 135 -3.47 9.47 -7.33
CA GLN A 135 -4.53 10.40 -7.73
C GLN A 135 -5.59 9.70 -8.57
N SER A 136 -5.18 8.89 -9.55
CA SER A 136 -6.10 8.12 -10.39
C SER A 136 -6.93 7.14 -9.56
N ALA A 137 -6.29 6.36 -8.67
CA ALA A 137 -6.97 5.37 -7.84
C ALA A 137 -7.94 6.02 -6.83
N VAL A 138 -7.52 7.08 -6.14
CA VAL A 138 -8.34 7.83 -5.18
C VAL A 138 -9.54 8.48 -5.86
N HIS A 139 -9.32 9.09 -7.04
CA HIS A 139 -10.40 9.72 -7.82
C HIS A 139 -11.43 8.69 -8.30
N SER A 140 -10.97 7.59 -8.92
CA SER A 140 -11.85 6.54 -9.43
C SER A 140 -12.67 5.85 -8.33
N ALA A 141 -12.13 5.79 -7.11
CA ALA A 141 -12.82 5.22 -5.95
C ALA A 141 -13.73 6.22 -5.20
N GLY A 142 -13.82 7.48 -5.63
CA GLY A 142 -14.63 8.52 -4.97
C GLY A 142 -14.13 8.92 -3.57
N MET A 143 -12.81 8.77 -3.31
CA MET A 143 -12.22 9.04 -1.99
C MET A 143 -11.60 10.44 -1.87
N SER A 144 -11.54 11.24 -2.95
CA SER A 144 -10.81 12.51 -3.00
C SER A 144 -11.18 13.49 -1.90
N GLU A 145 -12.47 13.57 -1.56
CA GLU A 145 -12.98 14.49 -0.55
C GLU A 145 -12.96 13.90 0.88
N LEU A 146 -12.50 12.65 1.03
CA LEU A 146 -12.48 11.92 2.30
C LEU A 146 -11.09 11.79 2.92
N LEU A 147 -10.05 12.24 2.20
CA LEU A 147 -8.66 12.18 2.60
C LEU A 147 -8.10 13.60 2.71
N ASP A 148 -7.41 13.91 3.82
CA ASP A 148 -6.74 15.19 4.01
C ASP A 148 -5.42 15.26 3.25
N ALA A 149 -4.77 14.10 3.01
CA ALA A 149 -3.54 14.01 2.24
C ALA A 149 -3.38 12.67 1.52
N VAL A 150 -2.69 12.72 0.37
CA VAL A 150 -2.24 11.54 -0.38
C VAL A 150 -0.72 11.65 -0.54
N LEU A 151 0.00 10.88 0.28
CA LEU A 151 1.45 10.96 0.40
C LEU A 151 2.11 9.81 -0.36
N SER A 152 3.07 10.15 -1.23
CA SER A 152 3.87 9.20 -1.98
C SER A 152 5.31 9.20 -1.50
N VAL A 153 5.91 8.02 -1.39
CA VAL A 153 7.34 7.86 -1.10
C VAL A 153 8.23 8.34 -2.26
N ASP A 154 7.63 8.67 -3.40
CA ASP A 154 8.31 9.24 -4.56
C ASP A 154 9.07 10.53 -4.19
N SER A 155 8.50 11.31 -3.27
CA SER A 155 9.11 12.55 -2.75
C SER A 155 10.47 12.34 -2.09
N VAL A 156 10.68 11.18 -1.47
CA VAL A 156 11.95 10.83 -0.79
C VAL A 156 12.78 9.80 -1.55
N ARG A 157 12.26 9.26 -2.65
CA ARG A 157 12.93 8.27 -3.52
C ARG A 157 13.47 7.05 -2.74
N GLN A 158 12.74 6.67 -1.71
CA GLN A 158 12.98 5.51 -0.85
C GLN A 158 11.65 4.80 -0.58
N PHE A 159 11.59 3.51 -0.86
CA PHE A 159 10.37 2.73 -0.63
C PHE A 159 10.22 2.30 0.83
N LYS A 160 8.98 2.03 1.26
CA LYS A 160 8.75 1.30 2.51
C LYS A 160 9.55 -0.03 2.46
N THR A 161 10.23 -0.44 3.51
CA THR A 161 10.07 -0.07 4.91
C THR A 161 11.19 0.87 5.44
N THR A 162 11.76 1.72 4.62
CA THR A 162 12.77 2.64 5.13
C THR A 162 12.16 3.65 6.11
N PRO A 163 12.85 4.05 7.18
CA PRO A 163 12.33 5.07 8.11
C PRO A 163 11.96 6.38 7.41
N THR A 164 12.74 6.81 6.43
CA THR A 164 12.51 8.02 5.63
C THR A 164 11.14 8.02 4.96
N SER A 165 10.66 6.85 4.51
CA SER A 165 9.34 6.74 3.89
C SER A 165 8.19 6.98 4.87
N TYR A 166 8.31 6.54 6.12
CA TYR A 166 7.29 6.78 7.16
C TYR A 166 7.37 8.19 7.74
N GLN A 167 8.57 8.77 7.76
CA GLN A 167 8.82 10.13 8.26
C GLN A 167 7.99 11.19 7.51
N ILE A 168 7.67 10.97 6.24
CA ILE A 168 6.77 11.83 5.44
C ILE A 168 5.48 12.15 6.20
N VAL A 169 4.90 11.19 6.92
CA VAL A 169 3.66 11.37 7.67
C VAL A 169 3.85 12.33 8.84
N THR A 170 4.91 12.12 9.62
CA THR A 170 5.18 12.94 10.80
C THR A 170 5.57 14.36 10.42
N GLU A 171 6.28 14.55 9.32
CA GLU A 171 6.61 15.86 8.78
C GLU A 171 5.37 16.59 8.23
N HIS A 172 4.47 15.87 7.56
CA HIS A 172 3.26 16.46 6.98
C HIS A 172 2.28 16.96 8.05
N PHE A 173 2.02 16.14 9.09
CA PHE A 173 1.01 16.45 10.10
C PHE A 173 1.57 17.12 11.36
N GLY A 174 2.88 17.08 11.59
CA GLY A 174 3.49 17.49 12.85
C GLY A 174 3.06 16.63 14.04
N PHE A 175 2.68 15.36 13.81
CA PHE A 175 2.30 14.42 14.86
C PHE A 175 3.49 13.59 15.32
N ALA A 176 3.50 13.22 16.62
CA ALA A 176 4.42 12.19 17.07
C ALA A 176 4.01 10.83 16.44
N PRO A 177 4.99 9.93 16.18
CA PRO A 177 4.65 8.61 15.61
C PRO A 177 3.55 7.88 16.38
N ALA A 178 3.59 7.88 17.71
CA ALA A 178 2.61 7.20 18.56
C ALA A 178 1.18 7.76 18.45
N ASP A 179 1.01 9.00 17.96
CA ASP A 179 -0.30 9.64 17.76
C ASP A 179 -0.95 9.24 16.42
N VAL A 180 -0.27 8.45 15.60
CA VAL A 180 -0.73 7.99 14.29
C VAL A 180 -1.12 6.52 14.38
N LEU A 181 -2.34 6.19 13.94
CA LEU A 181 -2.74 4.82 13.63
C LEU A 181 -2.38 4.53 12.17
N PHE A 182 -1.35 3.72 11.95
CA PHE A 182 -0.98 3.27 10.63
C PHE A 182 -1.68 1.95 10.29
N VAL A 183 -2.36 1.91 9.14
CA VAL A 183 -3.24 0.81 8.74
C VAL A 183 -2.72 0.18 7.45
N SER A 184 -2.38 -1.09 7.48
CA SER A 184 -1.94 -1.82 6.30
C SER A 184 -2.46 -3.25 6.29
N SER A 185 -2.82 -3.77 5.11
CA SER A 185 -3.08 -5.20 4.90
C SER A 185 -1.81 -5.98 4.59
N ASN A 186 -0.72 -5.29 4.26
CA ASN A 186 0.57 -5.91 4.05
C ASN A 186 1.28 -6.09 5.39
N ALA A 187 1.48 -7.35 5.86
CA ALA A 187 2.09 -7.65 7.16
C ALA A 187 3.49 -7.01 7.31
N TRP A 188 4.31 -7.06 6.25
CA TRP A 188 5.63 -6.45 6.22
C TRP A 188 5.60 -4.92 6.40
N ASP A 189 4.56 -4.24 5.89
CA ASP A 189 4.40 -2.80 6.02
C ASP A 189 3.91 -2.41 7.43
N ALA A 190 2.97 -3.18 7.98
CA ALA A 190 2.54 -3.04 9.38
C ALA A 190 3.71 -3.24 10.35
N LEU A 191 4.60 -4.22 10.09
CA LEU A 191 5.82 -4.43 10.86
C LEU A 191 6.79 -3.25 10.75
N GLY A 192 7.06 -2.76 9.53
CA GLY A 192 7.93 -1.60 9.30
C GLY A 192 7.40 -0.34 9.98
N ALA A 193 6.09 -0.11 9.93
CA ALA A 193 5.42 0.99 10.61
C ALA A 193 5.50 0.85 12.15
N THR A 194 5.43 -0.39 12.68
CA THR A 194 5.63 -0.66 14.11
C THR A 194 7.07 -0.34 14.53
N TRP A 195 8.06 -0.73 13.74
CA TRP A 195 9.47 -0.39 14.02
C TRP A 195 9.72 1.12 13.95
N PHE A 196 9.02 1.85 13.10
CA PHE A 196 9.11 3.31 13.03
C PHE A 196 8.52 4.00 14.26
N GLY A 197 7.61 3.34 14.99
CA GLY A 197 6.99 3.84 16.21
C GLY A 197 5.53 4.27 16.07
N PHE A 198 4.88 3.97 14.95
CA PHE A 198 3.43 4.16 14.80
C PHE A 198 2.65 3.16 15.67
N THR A 199 1.45 3.54 16.14
CA THR A 199 0.43 2.58 16.52
C THR A 199 -0.07 1.91 15.24
N THR A 200 -0.13 0.57 15.19
CA THR A 200 -0.39 -0.16 13.94
C THR A 200 -1.62 -1.04 14.03
N LEU A 201 -2.39 -1.04 12.95
CA LEU A 201 -3.46 -2.00 12.69
C LEU A 201 -3.13 -2.81 11.42
N TRP A 202 -2.95 -4.11 11.58
CA TRP A 202 -2.84 -5.03 10.45
C TRP A 202 -4.23 -5.52 10.03
N VAL A 203 -4.65 -5.18 8.82
CA VAL A 203 -5.90 -5.64 8.22
C VAL A 203 -5.65 -6.96 7.50
N ASN A 204 -5.75 -8.06 8.23
CA ASN A 204 -5.45 -9.41 7.75
C ASN A 204 -6.65 -10.02 7.02
N ARG A 205 -6.88 -9.58 5.78
CA ARG A 205 -8.00 -10.04 4.95
C ARG A 205 -7.94 -11.53 4.59
N GLN A 206 -6.73 -12.07 4.49
CA GLN A 206 -6.49 -13.43 3.99
C GLN A 206 -6.23 -14.46 5.10
N GLY A 207 -6.22 -14.05 6.38
CA GLY A 207 -5.94 -14.95 7.49
C GLY A 207 -4.50 -15.48 7.49
N LEU A 208 -3.55 -14.68 7.02
CA LEU A 208 -2.13 -15.06 6.94
C LEU A 208 -1.48 -15.06 8.33
N PRO A 209 -0.38 -15.81 8.54
CA PRO A 209 0.41 -15.70 9.75
C PRO A 209 1.08 -14.33 9.85
N PRO A 210 1.31 -13.79 11.07
CA PRO A 210 2.07 -12.56 11.25
C PRO A 210 3.54 -12.75 10.89
N GLU A 211 4.22 -11.62 10.61
CA GLU A 211 5.68 -11.62 10.45
C GLU A 211 6.36 -12.07 11.75
N ALA A 212 7.32 -13.01 11.63
CA ALA A 212 7.99 -13.63 12.80
C ALA A 212 9.33 -12.97 13.15
N ILE A 213 9.71 -11.87 12.50
CA ILE A 213 11.02 -11.23 12.61
C ILE A 213 11.04 -9.96 13.46
N GLY A 214 9.93 -9.63 14.10
CA GLY A 214 9.80 -8.41 14.89
C GLY A 214 8.56 -8.40 15.78
N PRO A 215 8.21 -7.23 16.35
CA PRO A 215 7.02 -7.10 17.18
C PRO A 215 5.76 -7.34 16.37
N ALA A 216 4.75 -7.93 17.00
CA ALA A 216 3.43 -8.01 16.43
C ALA A 216 2.83 -6.59 16.23
N PRO A 217 1.95 -6.38 15.24
CA PRO A 217 1.17 -5.15 15.15
C PRO A 217 0.33 -4.95 16.41
N HIS A 218 0.08 -3.70 16.80
CA HIS A 218 -0.68 -3.38 18.02
C HIS A 218 -2.11 -3.89 17.97
N HIS A 219 -2.70 -3.88 16.77
CA HIS A 219 -4.05 -4.34 16.50
C HIS A 219 -4.10 -5.21 15.25
N THR A 220 -5.06 -6.12 15.19
CA THR A 220 -5.34 -6.93 14.00
C THR A 220 -6.85 -6.95 13.76
N GLY A 221 -7.25 -6.77 12.48
CA GLY A 221 -8.63 -6.83 12.05
C GLY A 221 -8.78 -7.63 10.76
N ARG A 222 -10.01 -7.98 10.37
CA ARG A 222 -10.29 -8.73 9.13
C ARG A 222 -10.52 -7.82 7.93
N ASP A 223 -11.00 -6.61 8.18
CA ASP A 223 -11.28 -5.59 7.18
C ASP A 223 -11.06 -4.20 7.78
N LEU A 224 -11.31 -3.16 6.98
CA LEU A 224 -11.02 -1.79 7.38
C LEU A 224 -11.94 -1.28 8.51
N THR A 225 -13.10 -1.92 8.77
CA THR A 225 -14.01 -1.51 9.86
C THR A 225 -13.36 -1.62 11.23
N ALA A 226 -12.31 -2.45 11.38
CA ALA A 226 -11.51 -2.55 12.59
C ALA A 226 -10.89 -1.21 13.02
N VAL A 227 -10.65 -0.27 12.10
CA VAL A 227 -10.19 1.09 12.42
C VAL A 227 -11.14 1.78 13.39
N LEU A 228 -12.46 1.67 13.15
CA LEU A 228 -13.48 2.31 13.98
C LEU A 228 -13.56 1.68 15.38
N GLN A 229 -13.23 0.39 15.48
CA GLN A 229 -13.19 -0.32 16.77
C GLN A 229 -11.97 0.09 17.60
N VAL A 230 -10.82 0.33 16.94
CA VAL A 230 -9.59 0.79 17.62
C VAL A 230 -9.76 2.20 18.18
N LEU A 231 -10.52 3.05 17.51
CA LEU A 231 -10.74 4.44 17.92
C LEU A 231 -11.87 4.61 18.94
N GLY A 232 -12.72 3.62 19.16
CA GLY A 232 -13.86 3.65 20.07
C GLY A 232 -15.13 4.22 19.46
#